data_e87e70cb15ab843eb69c84fcab10f747
#
_entry.id   e87e70cb15ab843eb69c84fcab10f747
#
_cell.length_a   1.000
_cell.length_b   1.000
_cell.length_c   1.000
_cell.angle_alpha   90.00
_cell.angle_beta   90.00
_cell.angle_gamma   90.00
#
_symmetry.space_group_name_H-M   'P 1'
#
loop_
_entity.id
_entity.type
_entity.pdbx_description
1 polymer ?
#
loop_
_entity_poly.entity_id
_entity_poly.type
_entity_poly.pdbx_seq_one_letter_code
_entity_poly.pdbx_strand_id
1 'polypeptide(L)'
;MLKLSASLGLKYFRSSKGAFVSFTSIMAIMGLTIGVAALIIVTSVMNGFEKELRDRILGVIPHVLIHSKEPISDYQLLIDQIEKNPDVDAASPFIQNQALISIGGRSKGILLTGIDIQKESDVSILPNNMLMGSIETLSDDGIILGYWLAAHLGTSIGDEVNITTSEMRSSIIGSFPRSFKFIVSGIFELKAEPDQNLALITHK
;
A
#
# COMPACT_ATOMS: atom_id res chain seq x y z
N MET A 1 -12.63 37.13 28.04
CA MET A 1 -12.24 36.45 29.30
C MET A 1 -10.79 35.95 29.30
N LEU A 2 -10.29 35.32 28.23
CA LEU A 2 -8.90 34.83 28.17
C LEU A 2 -7.81 35.91 28.41
N LYS A 3 -7.99 37.13 27.87
CA LYS A 3 -7.02 38.25 28.06
C LYS A 3 -6.93 38.71 29.48
N LEU A 4 -8.02 38.67 30.27
CA LEU A 4 -8.05 39.08 31.64
C LEU A 4 -7.38 38.08 32.58
N SER A 5 -7.64 36.78 32.37
CA SER A 5 -7.00 35.69 33.11
C SER A 5 -5.49 35.62 32.84
N ALA A 6 -5.07 35.82 31.58
CA ALA A 6 -3.65 35.89 31.23
C ALA A 6 -2.93 37.06 31.86
N SER A 7 -3.56 38.27 31.87
CA SER A 7 -2.97 39.48 32.50
C SER A 7 -2.90 39.39 34.02
N LEU A 8 -3.90 38.74 34.64
CA LEU A 8 -3.89 38.47 36.09
C LEU A 8 -2.83 37.45 36.46
N GLY A 9 -2.71 36.38 35.69
CA GLY A 9 -1.67 35.35 35.85
C GLY A 9 -0.27 35.93 35.75
N LEU A 10 -0.03 36.80 34.76
CA LEU A 10 1.26 37.48 34.58
C LEU A 10 1.59 38.45 35.70
N LYS A 11 0.59 39.21 36.24
CA LYS A 11 0.75 40.10 37.40
C LYS A 11 1.05 39.34 38.69
N TYR A 12 0.40 38.21 38.92
CA TYR A 12 0.67 37.35 40.07
C TYR A 12 2.09 36.77 40.03
N PHE A 13 2.51 36.30 38.85
CA PHE A 13 3.85 35.78 38.63
C PHE A 13 4.94 36.83 38.91
N ARG A 14 4.69 38.10 38.55
CA ARG A 14 5.64 39.20 38.70
C ARG A 14 5.62 39.79 40.10
N SER A 15 4.58 39.57 40.91
CA SER A 15 4.39 40.11 42.26
C SER A 15 4.96 39.23 43.38
N SER A 16 5.50 38.04 43.07
CA SER A 16 6.09 37.13 44.06
C SER A 16 7.42 37.70 44.59
N LYS A 17 7.42 38.15 45.85
CA LYS A 17 8.57 38.80 46.53
C LYS A 17 9.66 37.84 47.02
N GLY A 18 9.60 36.53 46.68
CA GLY A 18 10.59 35.55 47.09
C GLY A 18 11.31 34.95 45.87
N ALA A 19 12.62 35.18 45.76
CA ALA A 19 13.45 34.61 44.66
C ALA A 19 13.30 33.07 44.51
N PHE A 20 13.08 32.38 45.60
CA PHE A 20 12.90 30.92 45.63
C PHE A 20 11.55 30.47 45.03
N VAL A 21 10.46 31.19 45.35
CA VAL A 21 9.12 30.91 44.82
C VAL A 21 9.05 31.22 43.33
N SER A 22 9.75 32.25 42.87
CA SER A 22 9.86 32.57 41.44
C SER A 22 10.64 31.49 40.67
N PHE A 23 11.73 30.99 41.24
CA PHE A 23 12.53 29.93 40.61
C PHE A 23 11.76 28.60 40.47
N THR A 24 11.08 28.13 41.52
CA THR A 24 10.27 26.92 41.47
C THR A 24 9.11 27.03 40.49
N SER A 25 8.46 28.20 40.40
CA SER A 25 7.40 28.46 39.45
C SER A 25 7.89 28.43 37.98
N ILE A 26 9.07 29.00 37.73
CA ILE A 26 9.70 28.96 36.39
C ILE A 26 10.02 27.50 35.99
N MET A 27 10.62 26.72 36.91
CA MET A 27 10.92 25.34 36.67
C MET A 27 9.65 24.49 36.40
N ALA A 28 8.58 24.74 37.16
CA ALA A 28 7.30 24.06 36.95
C ALA A 28 6.67 24.41 35.58
N ILE A 29 6.72 25.67 35.17
CA ILE A 29 6.21 26.10 33.86
C ILE A 29 7.05 25.51 32.74
N MET A 30 8.38 25.52 32.86
CA MET A 30 9.25 24.91 31.86
C MET A 30 8.99 23.41 31.76
N GLY A 31 8.88 22.69 32.89
CA GLY A 31 8.56 21.27 32.87
C GLY A 31 7.22 20.97 32.23
N LEU A 32 6.18 21.76 32.56
CA LEU A 32 4.85 21.64 31.95
C LEU A 32 4.90 21.92 30.44
N THR A 33 5.60 22.99 30.04
CA THR A 33 5.70 23.38 28.62
C THR A 33 6.41 22.30 27.81
N ILE A 34 7.52 21.76 28.31
CA ILE A 34 8.27 20.67 27.66
C ILE A 34 7.39 19.40 27.58
N GLY A 35 6.68 19.06 28.67
CA GLY A 35 5.79 17.92 28.69
C GLY A 35 4.65 18.02 27.67
N VAL A 36 3.99 19.17 27.60
CA VAL A 36 2.93 19.40 26.62
C VAL A 36 3.48 19.43 25.18
N ALA A 37 4.62 20.09 24.97
CA ALA A 37 5.27 20.13 23.68
C ALA A 37 5.65 18.71 23.19
N ALA A 38 6.20 17.88 24.07
CA ALA A 38 6.52 16.48 23.75
C ALA A 38 5.28 15.68 23.36
N LEU A 39 4.17 15.83 24.10
CA LEU A 39 2.90 15.19 23.76
C LEU A 39 2.37 15.62 22.39
N ILE A 40 2.40 16.93 22.09
CA ILE A 40 1.95 17.44 20.79
C ILE A 40 2.81 16.90 19.67
N ILE A 41 4.13 16.88 19.84
CA ILE A 41 5.06 16.33 18.83
C ILE A 41 4.76 14.85 18.58
N VAL A 42 4.68 14.05 19.64
CA VAL A 42 4.45 12.59 19.49
C VAL A 42 3.11 12.31 18.82
N THR A 43 2.03 12.98 19.23
CA THR A 43 0.72 12.77 18.61
C THR A 43 0.67 13.27 17.17
N SER A 44 1.35 14.38 16.85
CA SER A 44 1.43 14.89 15.48
C SER A 44 2.20 13.95 14.55
N VAL A 45 3.33 13.42 15.01
CA VAL A 45 4.11 12.43 14.26
C VAL A 45 3.31 11.14 14.07
N MET A 46 2.64 10.66 15.12
CA MET A 46 1.83 9.45 15.06
C MET A 46 0.67 9.57 14.06
N ASN A 47 -0.07 10.69 14.11
CA ASN A 47 -1.16 10.96 13.18
C ASN A 47 -0.65 11.10 11.73
N GLY A 48 0.48 11.76 11.53
CA GLY A 48 1.11 11.88 10.20
C GLY A 48 1.55 10.52 9.65
N PHE A 49 2.13 9.68 10.49
CA PHE A 49 2.56 8.34 10.12
C PHE A 49 1.37 7.41 9.82
N GLU A 50 0.33 7.45 10.64
CA GLU A 50 -0.90 6.68 10.40
C GLU A 50 -1.54 7.06 9.06
N LYS A 51 -1.63 8.36 8.76
CA LYS A 51 -2.16 8.84 7.49
C LYS A 51 -1.33 8.33 6.31
N GLU A 52 -0.02 8.49 6.38
CA GLU A 52 0.90 8.05 5.32
C GLU A 52 0.82 6.53 5.07
N LEU A 53 0.77 5.72 6.14
CA LEU A 53 0.57 4.28 6.02
C LEU A 53 -0.78 3.94 5.39
N ARG A 54 -1.83 4.61 5.83
CA ARG A 54 -3.17 4.39 5.29
C ARG A 54 -3.23 4.68 3.79
N ASP A 55 -2.75 5.84 3.39
CA ASP A 55 -2.78 6.28 1.99
C ASP A 55 -1.97 5.35 1.06
N ARG A 56 -0.84 4.79 1.55
CA ARG A 56 0.01 3.89 0.77
C ARG A 56 -0.48 2.45 0.72
N ILE A 57 -0.97 1.91 1.84
CA ILE A 57 -1.37 0.50 1.93
C ILE A 57 -2.79 0.32 1.43
N LEU A 58 -3.74 1.13 1.92
CA LEU A 58 -5.14 0.99 1.55
C LEU A 58 -5.43 1.45 0.11
N GLY A 59 -4.55 2.22 -0.51
CA GLY A 59 -4.68 2.58 -1.92
C GLY A 59 -4.42 1.43 -2.89
N VAL A 60 -3.90 0.29 -2.42
CA VAL A 60 -3.61 -0.90 -3.26
C VAL A 60 -4.40 -2.12 -2.80
N ILE A 61 -4.69 -2.20 -1.50
CA ILE A 61 -5.47 -3.30 -0.95
C ILE A 61 -6.95 -2.92 -1.03
N PRO A 62 -7.80 -3.73 -1.68
CA PRO A 62 -9.22 -3.45 -1.76
C PRO A 62 -9.85 -3.41 -0.38
N HIS A 63 -10.73 -2.44 -0.13
CA HIS A 63 -11.41 -2.28 1.15
C HIS A 63 -12.41 -3.40 1.44
N VAL A 64 -13.01 -3.95 0.38
CA VAL A 64 -13.98 -5.06 0.46
C VAL A 64 -13.64 -6.08 -0.61
N LEU A 65 -13.60 -7.34 -0.24
CA LEU A 65 -13.39 -8.47 -1.13
C LEU A 65 -14.65 -9.32 -1.16
N ILE A 66 -15.17 -9.58 -2.36
CA ILE A 66 -16.27 -10.50 -2.57
C ILE A 66 -15.72 -11.79 -3.14
N HIS A 67 -15.79 -12.85 -2.35
CA HIS A 67 -15.38 -14.20 -2.76
C HIS A 67 -16.59 -15.07 -3.06
N SER A 68 -16.54 -15.77 -4.19
CA SER A 68 -17.49 -16.84 -4.49
C SER A 68 -16.81 -18.21 -4.38
N LYS A 69 -17.55 -19.23 -3.96
CA LYS A 69 -17.11 -20.62 -3.96
C LYS A 69 -17.14 -21.22 -5.38
N GLU A 70 -17.97 -20.67 -6.24
CA GLU A 70 -18.11 -21.07 -7.64
C GLU A 70 -17.52 -19.97 -8.54
N PRO A 71 -17.02 -20.31 -9.73
CA PRO A 71 -16.53 -19.31 -10.69
C PRO A 71 -17.64 -18.31 -11.01
N ILE A 72 -17.33 -17.02 -10.87
CA ILE A 72 -18.26 -15.93 -11.20
C ILE A 72 -18.26 -15.79 -12.73
N SER A 73 -19.27 -16.35 -13.38
CA SER A 73 -19.36 -16.35 -14.85
C SER A 73 -19.79 -14.98 -15.40
N ASP A 74 -20.54 -14.21 -14.62
CA ASP A 74 -21.05 -12.89 -15.03
C ASP A 74 -20.67 -11.83 -14.00
N TYR A 75 -19.36 -11.59 -13.90
CA TYR A 75 -18.82 -10.60 -12.97
C TYR A 75 -19.25 -9.17 -13.34
N GLN A 76 -19.55 -8.89 -14.62
CA GLN A 76 -19.96 -7.56 -15.05
C GLN A 76 -21.29 -7.13 -14.43
N LEU A 77 -22.29 -8.04 -14.42
CA LEU A 77 -23.57 -7.77 -13.75
C LEU A 77 -23.39 -7.55 -12.25
N LEU A 78 -22.48 -8.28 -11.64
CA LEU A 78 -22.17 -8.12 -10.23
C LEU A 78 -21.56 -6.75 -9.94
N ILE A 79 -20.60 -6.31 -10.75
CA ILE A 79 -19.97 -4.99 -10.65
C ILE A 79 -21.04 -3.90 -10.79
N ASP A 80 -21.90 -3.98 -11.83
CA ASP A 80 -22.97 -3.01 -12.05
C ASP A 80 -23.97 -2.93 -10.88
N GLN A 81 -24.16 -4.02 -10.16
CA GLN A 81 -25.02 -4.04 -8.96
C GLN A 81 -24.31 -3.39 -7.76
N ILE A 82 -23.02 -3.65 -7.59
CA ILE A 82 -22.23 -3.13 -6.48
C ILE A 82 -22.06 -1.62 -6.61
N GLU A 83 -21.76 -1.13 -7.80
CA GLU A 83 -21.56 0.30 -8.11
C GLU A 83 -22.86 1.14 -8.00
N LYS A 84 -24.04 0.50 -7.93
CA LYS A 84 -25.29 1.20 -7.59
C LYS A 84 -25.38 1.65 -6.14
N ASN A 85 -24.56 1.08 -5.26
CA ASN A 85 -24.50 1.52 -3.88
C ASN A 85 -23.71 2.84 -3.78
N PRO A 86 -24.31 3.92 -3.25
CA PRO A 86 -23.66 5.23 -3.15
C PRO A 86 -22.40 5.24 -2.25
N ASP A 87 -22.20 4.20 -1.44
CA ASP A 87 -21.01 4.05 -0.57
C ASP A 87 -19.85 3.34 -1.27
N VAL A 88 -20.00 2.97 -2.55
CA VAL A 88 -18.99 2.30 -3.37
C VAL A 88 -18.52 3.24 -4.47
N ASP A 89 -17.26 3.60 -4.44
CA ASP A 89 -16.66 4.50 -5.46
C ASP A 89 -16.40 3.76 -6.77
N ALA A 90 -15.85 2.55 -6.71
CA ALA A 90 -15.57 1.72 -7.89
C ALA A 90 -15.42 0.24 -7.50
N ALA A 91 -15.57 -0.66 -8.48
CA ALA A 91 -15.35 -2.08 -8.33
C ALA A 91 -14.62 -2.67 -9.54
N SER A 92 -13.63 -3.54 -9.29
CA SER A 92 -12.86 -4.20 -10.33
C SER A 92 -12.76 -5.71 -10.07
N PRO A 93 -12.82 -6.55 -11.10
CA PRO A 93 -12.53 -7.96 -10.95
C PRO A 93 -11.03 -8.15 -10.81
N PHE A 94 -10.61 -9.12 -9.99
CA PHE A 94 -9.22 -9.54 -9.92
C PHE A 94 -9.11 -11.03 -9.66
N ILE A 95 -8.01 -11.61 -10.08
CA ILE A 95 -7.65 -13.01 -9.80
C ILE A 95 -6.32 -12.99 -9.06
N GLN A 96 -6.24 -13.68 -7.93
CA GLN A 96 -5.04 -13.69 -7.13
C GLN A 96 -4.61 -15.11 -6.79
N ASN A 97 -3.35 -15.43 -7.11
CA ASN A 97 -2.75 -16.72 -6.84
C ASN A 97 -1.32 -16.58 -6.31
N GLN A 98 -0.91 -17.53 -5.48
CA GLN A 98 0.50 -17.65 -5.12
C GLN A 98 1.27 -18.35 -6.24
N ALA A 99 2.41 -17.77 -6.60
CA ALA A 99 3.28 -18.29 -7.63
C ALA A 99 4.76 -18.15 -7.25
N LEU A 100 5.62 -18.81 -7.98
CA LEU A 100 7.06 -18.64 -7.90
C LEU A 100 7.54 -17.94 -9.17
N ILE A 101 8.18 -16.77 -9.02
CA ILE A 101 8.88 -16.09 -10.11
C ILE A 101 10.35 -16.50 -10.12
N SER A 102 10.92 -16.70 -11.29
CA SER A 102 12.33 -17.07 -11.43
C SER A 102 12.98 -16.49 -12.67
N ILE A 103 14.24 -16.08 -12.52
CA ILE A 103 15.13 -15.61 -13.60
C ILE A 103 16.58 -15.87 -13.22
N GLY A 104 17.40 -16.37 -14.15
CA GLY A 104 18.85 -16.49 -13.97
C GLY A 104 19.30 -17.26 -12.74
N GLY A 105 18.52 -18.25 -12.28
CA GLY A 105 18.81 -19.06 -11.09
C GLY A 105 18.37 -18.41 -9.77
N ARG A 106 17.83 -17.20 -9.78
CA ARG A 106 17.16 -16.55 -8.64
C ARG A 106 15.69 -16.86 -8.69
N SER A 107 15.06 -17.04 -7.53
CA SER A 107 13.62 -17.29 -7.44
C SER A 107 13.05 -16.70 -6.16
N LYS A 108 11.76 -16.30 -6.23
CA LYS A 108 11.03 -15.75 -5.07
C LYS A 108 9.55 -16.12 -5.16
N GLY A 109 8.95 -16.42 -4.01
CA GLY A 109 7.49 -16.54 -3.89
C GLY A 109 6.82 -15.18 -4.03
N ILE A 110 5.78 -15.12 -4.85
CA ILE A 110 5.04 -13.89 -5.16
C ILE A 110 3.54 -14.10 -5.03
N LEU A 111 2.84 -13.00 -4.88
CA LEU A 111 1.42 -12.88 -5.05
C LEU A 111 1.18 -12.39 -6.48
N LEU A 112 0.75 -13.28 -7.35
CA LEU A 112 0.43 -12.96 -8.73
C LEU A 112 -1.01 -12.52 -8.82
N THR A 113 -1.24 -11.29 -9.26
CA THR A 113 -2.58 -10.70 -9.37
C THR A 113 -2.87 -10.34 -10.82
N GLY A 114 -3.94 -10.93 -11.36
CA GLY A 114 -4.51 -10.55 -12.65
C GLY A 114 -5.48 -9.40 -12.47
N ILE A 115 -5.24 -8.29 -13.17
CA ILE A 115 -6.01 -7.05 -13.06
C ILE A 115 -6.73 -6.71 -14.36
N ASP A 116 -7.81 -5.95 -14.25
CA ASP A 116 -8.46 -5.29 -15.39
C ASP A 116 -7.80 -3.92 -15.59
N ILE A 117 -7.02 -3.78 -16.67
CA ILE A 117 -6.25 -2.59 -16.98
C ILE A 117 -7.14 -1.33 -17.04
N GLN A 118 -8.37 -1.45 -17.54
CA GLN A 118 -9.27 -0.32 -17.72
C GLN A 118 -9.88 0.18 -16.42
N LYS A 119 -10.08 -0.72 -15.46
CA LYS A 119 -10.71 -0.42 -14.16
C LYS A 119 -9.68 -0.22 -13.04
N GLU A 120 -8.43 -0.57 -13.24
CA GLU A 120 -7.40 -0.49 -12.20
C GLU A 120 -7.15 0.94 -11.73
N SER A 121 -7.23 1.92 -12.63
CA SER A 121 -7.07 3.34 -12.29
C SER A 121 -8.15 3.88 -11.35
N ASP A 122 -9.32 3.24 -11.32
CA ASP A 122 -10.47 3.69 -10.53
C ASP A 122 -10.45 3.08 -9.11
N VAL A 123 -9.77 1.93 -8.94
CA VAL A 123 -9.75 1.17 -7.68
C VAL A 123 -8.40 1.15 -6.97
N SER A 124 -7.32 1.58 -7.65
CA SER A 124 -5.95 1.46 -7.13
C SER A 124 -5.10 2.69 -7.43
N ILE A 125 -4.14 2.96 -6.53
CA ILE A 125 -3.12 3.99 -6.73
C ILE A 125 -1.91 3.50 -7.55
N LEU A 126 -1.89 2.23 -7.95
CA LEU A 126 -0.79 1.62 -8.70
C LEU A 126 -0.42 2.37 -9.98
N PRO A 127 -1.40 2.81 -10.83
CA PRO A 127 -1.07 3.58 -12.04
C PRO A 127 -0.26 4.85 -11.77
N ASN A 128 -0.52 5.51 -10.64
CA ASN A 128 0.16 6.75 -10.24
C ASN A 128 1.53 6.52 -9.57
N ASN A 129 1.86 5.27 -9.25
CA ASN A 129 3.09 4.88 -8.57
C ASN A 129 4.00 4.00 -9.44
N MET A 130 3.84 4.07 -10.75
CA MET A 130 4.75 3.42 -11.69
C MET A 130 6.09 4.16 -11.70
N LEU A 131 7.17 3.42 -11.43
CA LEU A 131 8.54 3.94 -11.51
C LEU A 131 9.07 3.85 -12.94
N MET A 132 8.74 2.77 -13.64
CA MET A 132 9.11 2.51 -15.02
C MET A 132 7.99 1.78 -15.75
N GLY A 133 7.74 2.11 -17.00
CA GLY A 133 6.61 1.56 -17.77
C GLY A 133 5.28 2.18 -17.39
N SER A 134 4.18 1.60 -17.86
CA SER A 134 2.82 2.02 -17.55
C SER A 134 1.90 0.81 -17.47
N ILE A 135 0.86 0.87 -16.65
CA ILE A 135 -0.17 -0.18 -16.59
C ILE A 135 -0.91 -0.31 -17.92
N GLU A 136 -1.14 0.80 -18.61
CA GLU A 136 -1.83 0.83 -19.90
C GLU A 136 -1.08 0.07 -21.01
N THR A 137 0.24 -0.06 -20.87
CA THR A 137 1.08 -0.81 -21.82
C THR A 137 1.22 -2.29 -21.48
N LEU A 138 0.55 -2.76 -20.43
CA LEU A 138 0.58 -4.15 -20.00
C LEU A 138 -0.09 -5.03 -21.07
N SER A 139 0.71 -5.85 -21.75
CA SER A 139 0.25 -6.83 -22.73
C SER A 139 -0.09 -8.17 -22.08
N ASP A 140 -0.69 -9.09 -22.85
CA ASP A 140 -1.03 -10.44 -22.39
C ASP A 140 0.17 -11.24 -21.88
N ASP A 141 1.35 -11.00 -22.47
CA ASP A 141 2.61 -11.64 -22.07
C ASP A 141 3.46 -10.72 -21.16
N GLY A 142 2.89 -9.58 -20.75
CA GLY A 142 3.55 -8.62 -19.89
C GLY A 142 3.35 -8.92 -18.40
N ILE A 143 4.33 -8.52 -17.60
CA ILE A 143 4.26 -8.55 -16.15
C ILE A 143 4.81 -7.25 -15.56
N ILE A 144 4.14 -6.72 -14.56
CA ILE A 144 4.59 -5.57 -13.78
C ILE A 144 5.04 -6.07 -12.41
N LEU A 145 6.22 -5.66 -11.97
CA LEU A 145 6.84 -6.11 -10.72
C LEU A 145 6.98 -4.96 -9.73
N GLY A 146 6.89 -5.26 -8.43
CA GLY A 146 7.30 -4.32 -7.40
C GLY A 146 8.81 -4.07 -7.45
N TYR A 147 9.23 -2.86 -7.07
CA TYR A 147 10.63 -2.42 -7.15
C TYR A 147 11.61 -3.35 -6.43
N TRP A 148 11.30 -3.73 -5.19
CA TRP A 148 12.18 -4.61 -4.42
C TRP A 148 12.19 -6.05 -4.95
N LEU A 149 11.09 -6.49 -5.56
CA LEU A 149 11.02 -7.79 -6.23
C LEU A 149 11.93 -7.81 -7.45
N ALA A 150 11.83 -6.79 -8.31
CA ALA A 150 12.68 -6.64 -9.50
C ALA A 150 14.17 -6.54 -9.11
N ALA A 151 14.50 -5.74 -8.09
CA ALA A 151 15.86 -5.60 -7.57
C ALA A 151 16.42 -6.93 -7.02
N HIS A 152 15.61 -7.70 -6.28
CA HIS A 152 16.00 -9.01 -5.74
C HIS A 152 16.30 -10.01 -6.86
N LEU A 153 15.48 -10.03 -7.91
CA LEU A 153 15.66 -10.89 -9.07
C LEU A 153 16.80 -10.41 -9.98
N GLY A 154 17.17 -9.12 -9.89
CA GLY A 154 18.15 -8.48 -10.77
C GLY A 154 17.62 -8.35 -12.19
N THR A 155 16.32 -8.05 -12.34
CA THR A 155 15.63 -7.93 -13.62
C THR A 155 15.25 -6.49 -13.92
N SER A 156 15.12 -6.18 -15.20
CA SER A 156 14.75 -4.87 -15.73
C SER A 156 13.64 -5.01 -16.77
N ILE A 157 13.09 -3.89 -17.23
CA ILE A 157 12.09 -3.90 -18.31
C ILE A 157 12.70 -4.56 -19.57
N GLY A 158 11.90 -5.46 -20.17
CA GLY A 158 12.26 -6.23 -21.34
C GLY A 158 12.86 -7.62 -21.05
N ASP A 159 13.21 -7.91 -19.79
CA ASP A 159 13.70 -9.24 -19.41
C ASP A 159 12.57 -10.27 -19.38
N GLU A 160 12.89 -11.51 -19.75
CA GLU A 160 11.97 -12.64 -19.66
C GLU A 160 12.08 -13.31 -18.29
N VAL A 161 10.94 -13.45 -17.61
CA VAL A 161 10.82 -14.14 -16.31
C VAL A 161 9.91 -15.37 -16.45
N ASN A 162 10.17 -16.38 -15.63
CA ASN A 162 9.33 -17.58 -15.56
C ASN A 162 8.45 -17.53 -14.31
N ILE A 163 7.15 -17.71 -14.50
CA ILE A 163 6.16 -17.82 -13.43
C ILE A 163 5.72 -19.29 -13.33
N THR A 164 5.89 -19.88 -12.17
CA THR A 164 5.44 -21.24 -11.88
C THR A 164 4.30 -21.17 -10.86
N THR A 165 3.14 -21.64 -11.26
CA THR A 165 1.95 -21.64 -10.39
C THR A 165 1.85 -22.96 -9.60
N SER A 166 1.10 -22.93 -8.49
CA SER A 166 0.83 -24.13 -7.69
C SER A 166 -0.14 -25.12 -8.37
N GLU A 167 -0.76 -24.71 -9.48
CA GLU A 167 -1.63 -25.59 -10.25
C GLU A 167 -0.82 -26.72 -10.90
N MET A 168 -1.25 -27.96 -10.66
CA MET A 168 -0.61 -29.13 -11.22
C MET A 168 -1.29 -29.55 -12.52
N ARG A 169 -0.50 -29.71 -13.56
CA ARG A 169 -0.94 -30.36 -14.80
C ARG A 169 -0.69 -31.84 -14.67
N SER A 170 -1.78 -32.64 -14.61
CA SER A 170 -1.67 -34.10 -14.67
C SER A 170 -1.29 -34.55 -16.07
N SER A 171 -0.22 -35.33 -16.16
CA SER A 171 0.22 -36.00 -17.37
C SER A 171 0.33 -37.50 -17.09
N ILE A 172 0.38 -38.34 -18.14
CA ILE A 172 0.57 -39.80 -18.06
C ILE A 172 1.87 -40.15 -17.29
N ILE A 173 2.84 -39.25 -17.25
CA ILE A 173 4.17 -39.44 -16.64
C ILE A 173 4.25 -38.84 -15.22
N GLY A 174 3.20 -38.13 -14.74
CA GLY A 174 3.17 -37.47 -13.42
C GLY A 174 2.52 -36.10 -13.44
N SER A 175 2.44 -35.49 -12.28
CA SER A 175 1.93 -34.11 -12.11
C SER A 175 3.11 -33.14 -12.11
N PHE A 176 3.05 -32.13 -12.98
CA PHE A 176 4.06 -31.08 -13.10
C PHE A 176 3.42 -29.71 -12.86
N PRO A 177 4.10 -28.77 -12.17
CA PRO A 177 3.62 -27.42 -12.05
C PRO A 177 3.58 -26.71 -13.40
N ARG A 178 2.62 -25.81 -13.60
CA ARG A 178 2.53 -25.00 -14.82
C ARG A 178 3.52 -23.85 -14.74
N SER A 179 4.31 -23.69 -15.79
CA SER A 179 5.22 -22.54 -15.93
C SER A 179 4.85 -21.74 -17.17
N PHE A 180 4.86 -20.42 -17.02
CA PHE A 180 4.58 -19.46 -18.05
C PHE A 180 5.73 -18.47 -18.15
N LYS A 181 5.99 -17.94 -19.33
CA LYS A 181 6.97 -16.90 -19.57
C LYS A 181 6.28 -15.57 -19.71
N PHE A 182 6.82 -14.57 -19.04
CA PHE A 182 6.35 -13.19 -19.14
C PHE A 182 7.51 -12.25 -19.38
N ILE A 183 7.25 -11.11 -20.02
CA ILE A 183 8.21 -10.04 -20.25
C ILE A 183 7.93 -8.92 -19.26
N VAL A 184 8.95 -8.49 -18.52
CA VAL A 184 8.81 -7.37 -17.58
C VAL A 184 8.48 -6.09 -18.37
N SER A 185 7.27 -5.58 -18.24
CA SER A 185 6.76 -4.40 -18.93
C SER A 185 6.70 -3.15 -18.05
N GLY A 186 6.78 -3.32 -16.73
CA GLY A 186 6.78 -2.21 -15.80
C GLY A 186 7.30 -2.58 -14.42
N ILE A 187 7.65 -1.53 -13.67
CA ILE A 187 8.08 -1.61 -12.27
C ILE A 187 7.36 -0.51 -11.51
N PHE A 188 6.69 -0.86 -10.40
CA PHE A 188 6.05 0.09 -9.50
C PHE A 188 6.79 0.20 -8.16
N GLU A 189 6.61 1.33 -7.45
CA GLU A 189 7.15 1.55 -6.10
C GLU A 189 6.11 2.23 -5.21
N LEU A 190 5.65 1.52 -4.19
CA LEU A 190 4.72 2.02 -3.17
C LEU A 190 5.42 2.40 -1.86
N LYS A 191 6.69 1.99 -1.71
CA LYS A 191 7.47 2.03 -0.46
C LYS A 191 6.79 1.26 0.68
N ALA A 192 6.18 0.14 0.35
CA ALA A 192 5.42 -0.72 1.24
C ALA A 192 5.69 -2.20 0.93
N GLU A 193 5.09 -3.10 1.73
CA GLU A 193 5.27 -4.55 1.59
C GLU A 193 4.97 -5.11 0.17
N PRO A 194 3.94 -4.62 -0.56
CA PRO A 194 3.67 -5.11 -1.92
C PRO A 194 4.84 -4.99 -2.88
N ASP A 195 5.74 -4.02 -2.69
CA ASP A 195 6.93 -3.87 -3.55
C ASP A 195 7.85 -5.10 -3.52
N GLN A 196 7.74 -5.95 -2.49
CA GLN A 196 8.60 -7.11 -2.32
C GLN A 196 8.06 -8.39 -2.94
N ASN A 197 6.74 -8.53 -3.06
CA ASN A 197 6.10 -9.80 -3.37
C ASN A 197 4.93 -9.72 -4.36
N LEU A 198 4.49 -8.55 -4.74
CA LEU A 198 3.38 -8.36 -5.68
C LEU A 198 3.88 -8.32 -7.13
N ALA A 199 3.21 -9.08 -7.99
CA ALA A 199 3.39 -9.04 -9.43
C ALA A 199 2.01 -8.98 -10.11
N LEU A 200 1.89 -8.14 -11.13
CA LEU A 200 0.64 -7.89 -11.83
C LEU A 200 0.71 -8.39 -13.26
N ILE A 201 -0.36 -9.04 -13.70
CA ILE A 201 -0.58 -9.44 -15.08
C ILE A 201 -1.98 -9.01 -15.51
N THR A 202 -2.27 -9.02 -16.81
CA THR A 202 -3.64 -8.81 -17.27
C THR A 202 -4.51 -10.03 -16.92
N HIS A 203 -5.73 -9.78 -16.46
CA HIS A 203 -6.69 -10.87 -16.31
C HIS A 203 -7.30 -11.19 -17.69
N LYS A 204 -7.48 -12.45 -17.99
CA LYS A 204 -8.27 -12.98 -19.12
C LYS A 204 -9.30 -13.97 -18.64
#